data_f23a303721e43ef4f5d89d50ccf04b37
#
_entry.id   f23a303721e43ef4f5d89d50ccf04b37
#
_cell.length_a   1.000
_cell.length_b   1.000
_cell.length_c   1.000
_cell.angle_alpha   90.00
_cell.angle_beta   90.00
_cell.angle_gamma   90.00
#
_symmetry.space_group_name_H-M   'P 1'
#
loop_
_entity.id
_entity.type
_entity.pdbx_description
1 polymer ?
#
loop_
_entity_poly.entity_id
_entity_poly.type
_entity_poly.pdbx_seq_one_letter_code
_entity_poly.pdbx_strand_id
1 'polypeptide(L)'
;MRTTTLSEFRSELRTTGAYRTHDDCRAPKRAKPGFWTTLRYSWGVTRVFPRCAFAQPLGKLTTDYWAELCFSSVTAPESLGMNVIVEGFQDRAKYGGPVLYLCNHMSMTETILLPPILLSFGPFSYVAKASLAHLPFLEKAAERMRMVPISRKSPREDLMSILKVGTERIGGGDSFLIYPQGTRCDVFSRKRYSSIGAKLAERAGCPVVPLVVDTRCQPTRKEGVFRKVFKDYGPVDTSRDIRVACGPVIPCAKSKELHEAAFDWMATKLESWGLPVER
;
A
#
# COMPACT_ATOMS: atom_id res chain seq x y z
N MET A 1 9.13 -1.50 -26.26
CA MET A 1 8.50 -1.79 -24.96
C MET A 1 7.25 -0.94 -24.85
N ARG A 2 6.08 -1.57 -24.79
CA ARG A 2 4.80 -0.92 -24.54
C ARG A 2 4.76 -0.49 -23.05
N THR A 3 3.93 0.44 -22.68
CA THR A 3 3.67 0.79 -21.28
C THR A 3 2.20 0.47 -21.01
N THR A 4 1.92 -0.36 -20.00
CA THR A 4 0.56 -0.58 -19.52
C THR A 4 -0.02 0.74 -19.04
N THR A 5 -1.26 1.04 -19.39
CA THR A 5 -1.98 2.19 -18.88
C THR A 5 -2.69 1.86 -17.56
N LEU A 6 -2.99 2.87 -16.74
CA LEU A 6 -3.78 2.67 -15.52
C LEU A 6 -5.18 2.10 -15.85
N SER A 7 -5.77 2.48 -16.97
CA SER A 7 -7.07 1.97 -17.41
C SER A 7 -7.04 0.48 -17.73
N GLU A 8 -6.04 0.02 -18.50
CA GLU A 8 -5.83 -1.39 -18.78
C GLU A 8 -5.61 -2.19 -17.50
N PHE A 9 -4.71 -1.72 -16.63
CA PHE A 9 -4.44 -2.32 -15.33
C PHE A 9 -5.71 -2.47 -14.47
N ARG A 10 -6.50 -1.41 -14.34
CA ARG A 10 -7.75 -1.43 -13.58
C ARG A 10 -8.80 -2.37 -14.19
N SER A 11 -8.90 -2.39 -15.51
CA SER A 11 -9.82 -3.28 -16.23
C SER A 11 -9.46 -4.74 -15.98
N GLU A 12 -8.19 -5.10 -16.16
CA GLU A 12 -7.69 -6.45 -15.92
C GLU A 12 -7.92 -6.88 -14.48
N LEU A 13 -7.55 -6.03 -13.51
CA LEU A 13 -7.68 -6.32 -12.09
C LEU A 13 -9.15 -6.50 -11.65
N ARG A 14 -10.08 -5.71 -12.19
CA ARG A 14 -11.51 -5.85 -11.90
C ARG A 14 -12.12 -7.10 -12.53
N THR A 15 -11.66 -7.48 -13.72
CA THR A 15 -12.24 -8.60 -14.49
C THR A 15 -11.69 -9.93 -13.99
N THR A 16 -10.38 -10.02 -13.79
CA THR A 16 -9.70 -11.28 -13.46
C THR A 16 -9.38 -11.42 -11.97
N GLY A 17 -9.38 -10.31 -11.22
CA GLY A 17 -8.89 -10.24 -9.84
C GLY A 17 -7.37 -10.34 -9.73
N ALA A 18 -6.65 -10.17 -10.84
CA ALA A 18 -5.20 -10.31 -10.89
C ALA A 18 -4.59 -9.36 -11.93
N TYR A 19 -3.30 -9.10 -11.78
CA TYR A 19 -2.45 -8.45 -12.78
C TYR A 19 -1.05 -9.05 -12.70
N ARG A 20 -0.46 -9.28 -13.83
CA ARG A 20 0.94 -9.63 -13.95
C ARG A 20 1.56 -8.83 -15.08
N THR A 21 2.72 -8.23 -14.83
CA THR A 21 3.47 -7.51 -15.87
C THR A 21 3.52 -8.29 -17.17
N HIS A 22 3.01 -7.70 -18.24
CA HIS A 22 3.02 -8.31 -19.59
C HIS A 22 4.44 -8.29 -20.15
N ASP A 23 4.81 -9.31 -20.91
CA ASP A 23 6.18 -9.47 -21.44
C ASP A 23 6.58 -8.33 -22.37
N ASP A 24 5.65 -7.76 -23.13
CA ASP A 24 5.87 -6.60 -24.00
C ASP A 24 6.00 -5.27 -23.23
N CYS A 25 5.55 -5.23 -21.96
CA CYS A 25 5.63 -4.06 -21.09
C CYS A 25 6.86 -4.06 -20.16
N ARG A 26 7.56 -5.17 -20.09
CA ARG A 26 8.77 -5.33 -19.27
C ARG A 26 10.02 -5.17 -20.11
N ALA A 27 11.07 -4.56 -19.55
CA ALA A 27 12.38 -4.59 -20.18
C ALA A 27 12.88 -6.04 -20.34
N PRO A 28 13.45 -6.41 -21.50
CA PRO A 28 13.79 -7.80 -21.82
C PRO A 28 14.88 -8.38 -20.90
N LYS A 29 15.69 -7.52 -20.33
CA LYS A 29 16.74 -7.90 -19.36
C LYS A 29 16.55 -7.14 -18.06
N ARG A 30 16.74 -7.82 -16.93
CA ARG A 30 16.79 -7.16 -15.61
C ARG A 30 18.00 -6.22 -15.56
N ALA A 31 17.75 -5.01 -15.10
CA ALA A 31 18.82 -4.05 -14.87
C ALA A 31 19.78 -4.59 -13.78
N LYS A 32 21.07 -4.38 -13.95
CA LYS A 32 22.05 -4.78 -12.90
C LYS A 32 21.83 -3.90 -11.66
N PRO A 33 21.86 -4.49 -10.44
CA PRO A 33 21.84 -3.70 -9.21
C PRO A 33 22.99 -2.69 -9.19
N GLY A 34 22.72 -1.49 -8.70
CA GLY A 34 23.72 -0.43 -8.62
C GLY A 34 23.12 0.94 -8.33
N PHE A 35 23.98 1.95 -8.17
CA PHE A 35 23.56 3.31 -7.83
C PHE A 35 22.55 3.89 -8.83
N TRP A 36 22.83 3.82 -10.11
CA TRP A 36 21.95 4.36 -11.16
C TRP A 36 20.61 3.63 -11.26
N THR A 37 20.61 2.33 -11.08
CA THR A 37 19.37 1.53 -11.04
C THR A 37 18.54 1.89 -9.82
N THR A 38 19.16 2.03 -8.66
CA THR A 38 18.49 2.48 -7.43
C THR A 38 17.92 3.89 -7.59
N LEU A 39 18.68 4.81 -8.16
CA LEU A 39 18.24 6.18 -8.40
C LEU A 39 17.04 6.22 -9.37
N ARG A 40 17.11 5.48 -10.47
CA ARG A 40 16.03 5.39 -11.47
C ARG A 40 14.75 4.81 -10.88
N TYR A 41 14.87 3.73 -10.12
CA TYR A 41 13.74 3.13 -9.40
C TYR A 41 13.12 4.10 -8.40
N SER A 42 13.96 4.63 -7.50
CA SER A 42 13.52 5.53 -6.43
C SER A 42 12.86 6.78 -7.00
N TRP A 43 13.44 7.39 -8.04
CA TRP A 43 12.81 8.51 -8.74
C TRP A 43 11.48 8.11 -9.39
N GLY A 44 11.43 6.96 -10.06
CA GLY A 44 10.22 6.42 -10.67
C GLY A 44 9.07 6.29 -9.66
N VAL A 45 9.37 5.78 -8.46
CA VAL A 45 8.38 5.57 -7.39
C VAL A 45 8.03 6.90 -6.68
N THR A 46 9.01 7.74 -6.35
CA THR A 46 8.79 8.89 -5.45
C THR A 46 8.44 10.20 -6.14
N ARG A 47 8.58 10.28 -7.47
CA ARG A 47 8.16 11.47 -8.25
C ARG A 47 6.68 11.85 -8.09
N VAL A 48 5.87 10.97 -7.52
CA VAL A 48 4.48 11.25 -7.15
C VAL A 48 4.37 12.43 -6.19
N PHE A 49 5.26 12.53 -5.20
CA PHE A 49 5.19 13.58 -4.17
C PHE A 49 5.32 15.00 -4.75
N PRO A 50 6.40 15.36 -5.48
CA PRO A 50 6.49 16.68 -6.08
C PRO A 50 5.37 16.95 -7.08
N ARG A 51 4.92 15.95 -7.84
CA ARG A 51 3.80 16.11 -8.78
C ARG A 51 2.48 16.38 -8.09
N CYS A 52 2.17 15.70 -6.98
CA CYS A 52 1.01 16.02 -6.16
C CYS A 52 1.09 17.44 -5.59
N ALA A 53 2.26 17.85 -5.09
CA ALA A 53 2.50 19.19 -4.56
C ALA A 53 2.25 20.28 -5.62
N PHE A 54 2.69 20.08 -6.86
CA PHE A 54 2.44 21.01 -7.96
C PHE A 54 0.99 20.98 -8.49
N ALA A 55 0.38 19.80 -8.54
CA ALA A 55 -0.99 19.66 -9.06
C ALA A 55 -2.06 20.22 -8.10
N GLN A 56 -1.79 20.17 -6.80
CA GLN A 56 -2.73 20.60 -5.78
C GLN A 56 -3.13 22.08 -5.87
N PRO A 57 -2.21 23.07 -5.92
CA PRO A 57 -2.57 24.49 -6.02
C PRO A 57 -3.26 24.83 -7.35
N LEU A 58 -3.06 24.00 -8.38
CA LEU A 58 -3.72 24.15 -9.68
C LEU A 58 -5.13 23.51 -9.72
N GLY A 59 -5.62 22.95 -8.60
CA GLY A 59 -6.91 22.25 -8.55
C GLY A 59 -6.97 20.94 -9.35
N LYS A 60 -5.82 20.47 -9.86
CA LYS A 60 -5.71 19.27 -10.72
C LYS A 60 -5.58 17.96 -9.95
N LEU A 61 -5.31 17.99 -8.64
CA LEU A 61 -5.15 16.80 -7.83
C LEU A 61 -6.53 16.19 -7.52
N THR A 62 -6.99 15.30 -8.38
CA THR A 62 -8.13 14.42 -8.17
C THR A 62 -7.66 13.05 -7.68
N THR A 63 -8.59 12.23 -7.19
CA THR A 63 -8.30 10.84 -6.79
C THR A 63 -7.76 10.02 -7.96
N ASP A 64 -8.32 10.20 -9.17
CA ASP A 64 -7.85 9.49 -10.38
C ASP A 64 -6.48 9.96 -10.82
N TYR A 65 -6.22 11.27 -10.79
CA TYR A 65 -4.90 11.80 -11.10
C TYR A 65 -3.84 11.33 -10.09
N TRP A 66 -4.21 11.25 -8.81
CA TRP A 66 -3.34 10.65 -7.79
C TRP A 66 -3.03 9.19 -8.10
N ALA A 67 -4.05 8.39 -8.44
CA ALA A 67 -3.83 6.99 -8.84
C ALA A 67 -2.91 6.88 -10.06
N GLU A 68 -3.07 7.77 -11.05
CA GLU A 68 -2.21 7.80 -12.24
C GLU A 68 -0.76 8.15 -11.89
N LEU A 69 -0.54 9.13 -11.02
CA LEU A 69 0.79 9.44 -10.52
C LEU A 69 1.42 8.26 -9.76
N CYS A 70 0.64 7.59 -8.93
CA CYS A 70 1.07 6.41 -8.17
C CYS A 70 1.32 5.19 -9.06
N PHE A 71 0.71 5.12 -10.24
CA PHE A 71 0.91 4.02 -11.19
C PHE A 71 2.35 3.90 -11.67
N SER A 72 3.15 4.93 -11.48
CA SER A 72 4.60 4.85 -11.67
C SER A 72 5.29 3.78 -10.81
N SER A 73 4.68 3.34 -9.71
CA SER A 73 5.15 2.23 -8.88
C SER A 73 5.00 0.85 -9.56
N VAL A 74 4.19 0.76 -10.61
CA VAL A 74 4.07 -0.40 -11.49
C VAL A 74 5.06 -0.28 -12.65
N THR A 75 5.05 0.85 -13.37
CA THR A 75 5.84 1.02 -14.59
C THR A 75 7.34 1.20 -14.34
N ALA A 76 7.76 1.72 -13.18
CA ALA A 76 9.17 1.89 -12.87
C ALA A 76 9.91 0.53 -12.70
N PRO A 77 9.44 -0.43 -11.88
CA PRO A 77 10.03 -1.76 -11.82
C PRO A 77 9.99 -2.50 -13.17
N GLU A 78 8.89 -2.42 -13.93
CA GLU A 78 8.77 -3.00 -15.27
C GLU A 78 9.85 -2.48 -16.22
N SER A 79 10.13 -1.18 -16.17
CA SER A 79 11.20 -0.56 -16.96
C SER A 79 12.61 -1.04 -16.59
N LEU A 80 12.76 -1.72 -15.46
CA LEU A 80 14.01 -2.34 -14.97
C LEU A 80 14.03 -3.86 -15.15
N GLY A 81 13.04 -4.43 -15.83
CA GLY A 81 12.93 -5.86 -16.10
C GLY A 81 12.37 -6.68 -14.92
N MET A 82 11.79 -6.03 -13.92
CA MET A 82 11.13 -6.69 -12.79
C MET A 82 9.65 -6.95 -13.13
N ASN A 83 9.02 -7.92 -12.48
CA ASN A 83 7.58 -8.10 -12.55
C ASN A 83 6.89 -7.42 -11.37
N VAL A 84 5.70 -6.93 -11.63
CA VAL A 84 4.69 -6.59 -10.62
C VAL A 84 3.59 -7.63 -10.73
N ILE A 85 3.32 -8.33 -9.65
CA ILE A 85 2.36 -9.43 -9.57
C ILE A 85 1.32 -9.06 -8.51
N VAL A 86 0.07 -8.93 -8.94
CA VAL A 86 -1.08 -8.65 -8.08
C VAL A 86 -2.06 -9.79 -8.25
N GLU A 87 -2.51 -10.41 -7.16
CA GLU A 87 -3.36 -11.60 -7.21
C GLU A 87 -4.41 -11.64 -6.10
N GLY A 88 -5.44 -12.47 -6.26
CA GLY A 88 -6.41 -12.77 -5.20
C GLY A 88 -7.54 -11.76 -5.03
N PHE A 89 -7.73 -10.83 -5.95
CA PHE A 89 -8.75 -9.79 -5.84
C PHE A 89 -10.15 -10.19 -6.36
N GLN A 90 -10.38 -11.47 -6.70
CA GLN A 90 -11.64 -11.95 -7.27
C GLN A 90 -12.83 -11.68 -6.32
N ASP A 91 -12.68 -12.01 -5.03
CA ASP A 91 -13.75 -11.79 -4.06
C ASP A 91 -13.97 -10.30 -3.79
N ARG A 92 -12.87 -9.53 -3.74
CA ARG A 92 -12.95 -8.08 -3.60
C ARG A 92 -13.63 -7.42 -4.81
N ALA A 93 -13.40 -7.93 -6.02
CA ALA A 93 -14.03 -7.43 -7.24
C ALA A 93 -15.55 -7.67 -7.25
N LYS A 94 -16.01 -8.77 -6.67
CA LYS A 94 -17.45 -9.10 -6.52
C LYS A 94 -18.12 -8.29 -5.40
N TYR A 95 -17.36 -7.91 -4.37
CA TYR A 95 -17.89 -7.17 -3.24
C TYR A 95 -17.89 -5.66 -3.51
N GLY A 96 -19.07 -5.07 -3.73
CA GLY A 96 -19.24 -3.68 -4.13
C GLY A 96 -19.14 -2.64 -3.00
N GLY A 97 -19.12 -3.06 -1.73
CA GLY A 97 -19.13 -2.17 -0.57
C GLY A 97 -17.75 -1.76 -0.06
N PRO A 98 -17.70 -0.85 0.93
CA PRO A 98 -16.47 -0.50 1.62
C PRO A 98 -15.96 -1.68 2.46
N VAL A 99 -14.64 -1.80 2.57
CA VAL A 99 -13.95 -2.82 3.37
C VAL A 99 -12.83 -2.21 4.19
N LEU A 100 -12.43 -2.88 5.26
CA LEU A 100 -11.21 -2.58 5.97
C LEU A 100 -10.06 -3.44 5.42
N TYR A 101 -9.07 -2.81 4.81
CA TYR A 101 -7.84 -3.48 4.39
C TYR A 101 -6.83 -3.51 5.52
N LEU A 102 -6.28 -4.70 5.82
CA LEU A 102 -5.16 -4.90 6.73
C LEU A 102 -3.96 -5.36 5.92
N CYS A 103 -2.86 -4.60 5.93
CA CYS A 103 -1.68 -4.88 5.11
C CYS A 103 -0.41 -4.89 5.96
N ASN A 104 0.54 -5.80 5.69
CA ASN A 104 1.88 -5.69 6.23
C ASN A 104 2.60 -4.47 5.63
N HIS A 105 3.64 -3.99 6.31
CA HIS A 105 4.38 -2.79 5.91
C HIS A 105 5.87 -3.07 5.87
N MET A 106 6.50 -2.99 4.69
CA MET A 106 7.91 -3.35 4.49
C MET A 106 8.75 -2.17 4.01
N SER A 107 8.27 -1.40 3.04
CA SER A 107 9.03 -0.33 2.41
C SER A 107 8.17 0.91 2.13
N MET A 108 8.69 1.88 1.40
CA MET A 108 7.88 2.98 0.88
C MET A 108 7.12 2.57 -0.39
N THR A 109 7.60 1.57 -1.10
CA THR A 109 7.04 1.16 -2.40
C THR A 109 5.56 0.82 -2.30
N GLU A 110 5.14 0.04 -1.30
CA GLU A 110 3.72 -0.33 -1.16
C GLU A 110 2.81 0.86 -0.85
N THR A 111 3.32 1.91 -0.21
CA THR A 111 2.54 3.13 0.05
C THR A 111 2.13 3.82 -1.25
N ILE A 112 2.95 3.68 -2.29
CA ILE A 112 2.67 4.23 -3.62
C ILE A 112 2.00 3.20 -4.53
N LEU A 113 2.26 1.90 -4.31
CA LEU A 113 1.72 0.81 -5.14
C LEU A 113 0.25 0.51 -4.83
N LEU A 114 -0.16 0.57 -3.56
CA LEU A 114 -1.53 0.24 -3.17
C LEU A 114 -2.60 1.22 -3.71
N PRO A 115 -2.38 2.54 -3.81
CA PRO A 115 -3.37 3.45 -4.36
C PRO A 115 -3.94 3.06 -5.73
N PRO A 116 -3.16 2.82 -6.79
CA PRO A 116 -3.72 2.41 -8.08
C PRO A 116 -4.47 1.06 -8.02
N ILE A 117 -4.08 0.15 -7.11
CA ILE A 117 -4.76 -1.12 -6.89
C ILE A 117 -6.09 -0.90 -6.17
N LEU A 118 -6.08 -0.26 -5.01
CA LEU A 118 -7.27 -0.14 -4.16
C LEU A 118 -8.31 0.78 -4.77
N LEU A 119 -7.91 1.86 -5.43
CA LEU A 119 -8.79 2.76 -6.17
C LEU A 119 -9.45 2.09 -7.40
N SER A 120 -9.00 0.91 -7.79
CA SER A 120 -9.73 0.09 -8.77
C SER A 120 -11.06 -0.42 -8.23
N PHE A 121 -11.23 -0.48 -6.91
CA PHE A 121 -12.41 -1.02 -6.23
C PHE A 121 -13.22 0.03 -5.45
N GLY A 122 -12.91 1.29 -5.61
CA GLY A 122 -13.58 2.41 -4.94
C GLY A 122 -12.64 3.32 -4.15
N PRO A 123 -13.18 4.39 -3.57
CA PRO A 123 -12.39 5.30 -2.74
C PRO A 123 -11.90 4.60 -1.48
N PHE A 124 -10.75 5.05 -0.97
CA PHE A 124 -10.24 4.58 0.31
C PHE A 124 -9.53 5.68 1.09
N SER A 125 -9.59 5.58 2.40
CA SER A 125 -8.84 6.38 3.35
C SER A 125 -7.74 5.53 3.99
N TYR A 126 -6.66 6.15 4.46
CA TYR A 126 -5.55 5.43 5.08
C TYR A 126 -4.92 6.23 6.22
N VAL A 127 -4.32 5.51 7.16
CA VAL A 127 -3.63 6.11 8.31
C VAL A 127 -2.18 6.42 7.95
N ALA A 128 -1.74 7.65 8.24
CA ALA A 128 -0.34 8.02 8.09
C ALA A 128 0.13 8.96 9.21
N LYS A 129 1.45 9.10 9.34
CA LYS A 129 2.05 9.98 10.35
C LYS A 129 1.71 11.44 10.05
N ALA A 130 1.22 12.18 11.03
CA ALA A 130 0.84 13.59 10.92
C ALA A 130 1.96 14.48 10.34
N SER A 131 3.24 14.17 10.65
CA SER A 131 4.37 14.94 10.08
C SER A 131 4.47 14.87 8.54
N LEU A 132 3.81 13.91 7.89
CA LEU A 132 3.74 13.86 6.42
C LEU A 132 2.73 14.87 5.89
N ALA A 133 1.64 15.12 6.62
CA ALA A 133 0.67 16.16 6.28
C ALA A 133 1.24 17.57 6.41
N HIS A 134 2.22 17.76 7.32
CA HIS A 134 2.84 19.07 7.56
C HIS A 134 4.05 19.37 6.65
N LEU A 135 4.35 18.50 5.69
CA LEU A 135 5.34 18.84 4.66
C LEU A 135 4.79 19.99 3.79
N PRO A 136 5.63 21.01 3.47
CA PRO A 136 5.21 22.12 2.64
C PRO A 136 4.52 21.63 1.35
N PHE A 137 3.39 22.21 1.01
CA PHE A 137 2.55 21.88 -0.16
C PHE A 137 1.86 20.52 -0.13
N LEU A 138 2.10 19.64 0.88
CA LEU A 138 1.46 18.33 0.94
C LEU A 138 0.23 18.27 1.85
N GLU A 139 -0.02 19.25 2.71
CA GLU A 139 -1.15 19.25 3.64
C GLU A 139 -2.49 19.09 2.92
N LYS A 140 -2.78 19.98 1.98
CA LYS A 140 -4.00 19.92 1.17
C LYS A 140 -4.02 18.72 0.21
N ALA A 141 -2.84 18.27 -0.23
CA ALA A 141 -2.72 17.03 -1.00
C ALA A 141 -3.08 15.81 -0.14
N ALA A 142 -2.59 15.76 1.10
CA ALA A 142 -2.91 14.69 2.05
C ALA A 142 -4.43 14.59 2.31
N GLU A 143 -5.12 15.72 2.44
CA GLU A 143 -6.58 15.77 2.56
C GLU A 143 -7.28 15.21 1.31
N ARG A 144 -6.87 15.65 0.12
CA ARG A 144 -7.39 15.14 -1.17
C ARG A 144 -7.12 13.64 -1.35
N MET A 145 -5.97 13.16 -0.86
CA MET A 145 -5.61 11.76 -0.83
C MET A 145 -6.28 10.98 0.33
N ARG A 146 -7.22 11.60 1.05
CA ARG A 146 -8.01 11.01 2.14
C ARG A 146 -7.17 10.42 3.29
N MET A 147 -6.00 11.03 3.55
CA MET A 147 -5.12 10.63 4.63
C MET A 147 -5.73 10.98 6.00
N VAL A 148 -5.66 10.04 6.94
CA VAL A 148 -6.00 10.25 8.35
C VAL A 148 -4.71 10.40 9.16
N PRO A 149 -4.37 11.61 9.61
CA PRO A 149 -3.11 11.85 10.32
C PRO A 149 -3.18 11.34 11.75
N ILE A 150 -2.10 10.67 12.21
CA ILE A 150 -1.90 10.26 13.60
C ILE A 150 -0.62 10.84 14.16
N SER A 151 -0.65 11.23 15.43
CA SER A 151 0.49 11.89 16.09
C SER A 151 1.63 10.93 16.44
N ARG A 152 1.30 9.68 16.73
CA ARG A 152 2.17 8.65 17.32
C ARG A 152 2.78 9.04 18.68
N LYS A 153 2.24 10.07 19.33
CA LYS A 153 2.67 10.54 20.66
C LYS A 153 1.76 10.00 21.75
N SER A 154 0.47 9.86 21.47
CA SER A 154 -0.55 9.38 22.39
C SER A 154 -1.31 8.20 21.76
N PRO A 155 -0.94 6.94 22.08
CA PRO A 155 -1.59 5.76 21.50
C PRO A 155 -3.11 5.73 21.73
N ARG A 156 -3.58 6.25 22.86
CA ARG A 156 -5.01 6.31 23.18
C ARG A 156 -5.76 7.32 22.31
N GLU A 157 -5.20 8.52 22.14
CA GLU A 157 -5.80 9.56 21.29
C GLU A 157 -5.78 9.15 19.82
N ASP A 158 -4.66 8.59 19.36
CA ASP A 158 -4.53 8.06 17.99
C ASP A 158 -5.57 6.95 17.74
N LEU A 159 -5.76 6.03 18.71
CA LEU A 159 -6.80 4.99 18.62
C LEU A 159 -8.20 5.61 18.51
N MET A 160 -8.54 6.56 19.38
CA MET A 160 -9.86 7.21 19.36
C MET A 160 -10.09 7.97 18.05
N SER A 161 -9.07 8.65 17.55
CA SER A 161 -9.12 9.34 16.26
C SER A 161 -9.36 8.36 15.10
N ILE A 162 -8.61 7.27 15.05
CA ILE A 162 -8.78 6.24 14.01
C ILE A 162 -10.18 5.63 14.06
N LEU A 163 -10.68 5.28 15.25
CA LEU A 163 -12.01 4.70 15.41
C LEU A 163 -13.12 5.68 15.01
N LYS A 164 -13.00 6.97 15.39
CA LYS A 164 -13.98 7.99 15.04
C LYS A 164 -13.97 8.27 13.52
N VAL A 165 -12.83 8.74 13.02
CA VAL A 165 -12.71 9.16 11.61
C VAL A 165 -12.86 7.96 10.67
N GLY A 166 -12.32 6.79 11.04
CA GLY A 166 -12.45 5.58 10.24
C GLY A 166 -13.91 5.12 10.11
N THR A 167 -14.68 5.15 11.21
CA THR A 167 -16.12 4.82 11.15
C THR A 167 -16.89 5.80 10.26
N GLU A 168 -16.62 7.11 10.38
CA GLU A 168 -17.22 8.14 9.54
C GLU A 168 -16.89 7.95 8.05
N ARG A 169 -15.62 7.65 7.74
CA ARG A 169 -15.17 7.41 6.36
C ARG A 169 -15.78 6.14 5.74
N ILE A 170 -15.82 5.05 6.50
CA ILE A 170 -16.44 3.79 6.06
C ILE A 170 -17.95 3.99 5.86
N GLY A 171 -18.63 4.67 6.78
CA GLY A 171 -20.04 5.02 6.66
C GLY A 171 -20.33 5.93 5.46
N GLY A 172 -19.36 6.73 5.03
CA GLY A 172 -19.41 7.56 3.81
C GLY A 172 -19.02 6.81 2.52
N GLY A 173 -18.79 5.50 2.57
CA GLY A 173 -18.50 4.66 1.41
C GLY A 173 -17.03 4.48 1.09
N ASP A 174 -16.10 5.01 1.90
CA ASP A 174 -14.68 4.75 1.73
C ASP A 174 -14.30 3.39 2.29
N SER A 175 -13.48 2.63 1.59
CA SER A 175 -12.68 1.58 2.23
C SER A 175 -11.61 2.22 3.13
N PHE A 176 -11.02 1.44 4.04
CA PHE A 176 -10.02 1.97 4.96
C PHE A 176 -8.79 1.07 5.02
N LEU A 177 -7.60 1.64 4.86
CA LEU A 177 -6.33 0.90 4.90
C LEU A 177 -5.59 1.16 6.21
N ILE A 178 -5.23 0.08 6.89
CA ILE A 178 -4.39 0.11 8.10
C ILE A 178 -3.21 -0.86 7.94
N TYR A 179 -2.05 -0.42 8.38
CA TYR A 179 -0.87 -1.25 8.59
C TYR A 179 -0.81 -1.65 10.07
N PRO A 180 -1.23 -2.88 10.45
CA PRO A 180 -1.39 -3.27 11.86
C PRO A 180 -0.09 -3.21 12.66
N GLN A 181 1.07 -3.39 12.01
CA GLN A 181 2.37 -3.28 12.68
C GLN A 181 2.80 -1.83 12.95
N GLY A 182 2.08 -0.83 12.43
CA GLY A 182 2.27 0.60 12.67
C GLY A 182 3.57 1.20 12.11
N THR A 183 4.54 0.38 11.73
CA THR A 183 5.82 0.80 11.14
C THR A 183 6.32 -0.27 10.18
N ARG A 184 7.26 0.10 9.34
CA ARG A 184 7.93 -0.84 8.41
C ARG A 184 8.74 -1.87 9.19
N CYS A 185 8.53 -3.14 8.85
CA CYS A 185 9.16 -4.29 9.48
C CYS A 185 9.59 -5.31 8.42
N ASP A 186 10.76 -5.91 8.61
CA ASP A 186 11.24 -7.01 7.76
C ASP A 186 10.58 -8.35 8.16
N VAL A 187 10.08 -8.44 9.41
CA VAL A 187 9.44 -9.63 9.98
C VAL A 187 7.98 -9.32 10.26
N PHE A 188 7.08 -10.18 9.81
CA PHE A 188 5.67 -10.10 10.19
C PHE A 188 5.47 -10.79 11.53
N SER A 189 5.14 -10.03 12.58
CA SER A 189 5.15 -10.51 13.96
C SER A 189 3.80 -10.32 14.64
N ARG A 190 3.27 -11.39 15.24
CA ARG A 190 2.04 -11.36 16.03
C ARG A 190 2.13 -10.36 17.19
N LYS A 191 3.27 -10.30 17.85
CA LYS A 191 3.50 -9.35 18.95
C LYS A 191 3.30 -7.89 18.55
N ARG A 192 3.57 -7.56 17.28
CA ARG A 192 3.42 -6.20 16.74
C ARG A 192 2.10 -6.00 15.99
N TYR A 193 1.33 -7.06 15.77
CA TYR A 193 0.09 -6.99 15.01
C TYR A 193 -1.04 -6.42 15.87
N SER A 194 -1.34 -5.14 15.70
CA SER A 194 -2.35 -4.42 16.48
C SER A 194 -3.78 -4.79 16.08
N SER A 195 -4.65 -4.92 17.06
CA SER A 195 -6.09 -5.17 16.86
C SER A 195 -6.90 -3.92 16.46
N ILE A 196 -6.26 -2.77 16.25
CA ILE A 196 -6.94 -1.50 15.90
C ILE A 196 -7.84 -1.65 14.68
N GLY A 197 -7.34 -2.30 13.63
CA GLY A 197 -8.12 -2.50 12.42
C GLY A 197 -9.36 -3.38 12.65
N ALA A 198 -9.19 -4.51 13.33
CA ALA A 198 -10.31 -5.39 13.65
C ALA A 198 -11.39 -4.67 14.53
N LYS A 199 -10.96 -3.86 15.49
CA LYS A 199 -11.86 -3.02 16.30
C LYS A 199 -12.60 -1.96 15.46
N LEU A 200 -11.91 -1.36 14.50
CA LEU A 200 -12.55 -0.42 13.58
C LEU A 200 -13.58 -1.13 12.69
N ALA A 201 -13.25 -2.31 12.15
CA ALA A 201 -14.17 -3.09 11.32
C ALA A 201 -15.44 -3.51 12.08
N GLU A 202 -15.28 -4.05 13.31
CA GLU A 202 -16.42 -4.39 14.18
C GLU A 202 -17.29 -3.16 14.46
N ARG A 203 -16.66 -2.01 14.81
CA ARG A 203 -17.39 -0.76 15.11
C ARG A 203 -18.13 -0.19 13.91
N ALA A 204 -17.50 -0.25 12.72
CA ALA A 204 -18.06 0.27 11.49
C ALA A 204 -19.02 -0.69 10.79
N GLY A 205 -19.14 -1.93 11.26
CA GLY A 205 -19.97 -2.96 10.65
C GLY A 205 -19.49 -3.38 9.25
N CYS A 206 -18.20 -3.29 8.95
CA CYS A 206 -17.66 -3.61 7.64
C CYS A 206 -16.80 -4.88 7.64
N PRO A 207 -16.69 -5.59 6.49
CA PRO A 207 -15.81 -6.75 6.38
C PRO A 207 -14.33 -6.34 6.37
N VAL A 208 -13.47 -7.31 6.70
CA VAL A 208 -12.02 -7.18 6.63
C VAL A 208 -11.49 -7.90 5.39
N VAL A 209 -10.56 -7.27 4.71
CA VAL A 209 -9.81 -7.85 3.59
C VAL A 209 -8.32 -7.81 3.93
N PRO A 210 -7.70 -8.96 4.24
CA PRO A 210 -6.26 -9.00 4.48
C PRO A 210 -5.49 -8.87 3.17
N LEU A 211 -4.45 -8.07 3.18
CA LEU A 211 -3.51 -7.86 2.08
C LEU A 211 -2.10 -8.21 2.53
N VAL A 212 -1.31 -8.78 1.65
CA VAL A 212 0.12 -8.93 1.86
C VAL A 212 0.90 -8.39 0.69
N VAL A 213 2.05 -7.79 0.99
CA VAL A 213 2.99 -7.26 0.00
C VAL A 213 4.38 -7.86 0.23
N ASP A 214 5.09 -8.11 -0.86
CA ASP A 214 6.53 -8.36 -0.85
C ASP A 214 7.22 -7.28 -1.68
N THR A 215 7.81 -6.32 -0.99
CA THR A 215 8.55 -5.20 -1.57
C THR A 215 10.02 -5.21 -1.12
N ARG A 216 10.57 -6.41 -0.80
CA ARG A 216 11.98 -6.60 -0.43
C ARG A 216 12.96 -6.18 -1.53
N CYS A 217 12.49 -5.96 -2.75
CA CYS A 217 13.29 -5.35 -3.80
C CYS A 217 13.83 -3.97 -3.42
N GLN A 218 13.15 -3.23 -2.51
CA GLN A 218 13.61 -1.95 -1.98
C GLN A 218 13.69 -2.01 -0.44
N PRO A 219 14.76 -2.58 0.13
CA PRO A 219 14.92 -2.65 1.57
C PRO A 219 15.12 -1.26 2.17
N THR A 220 14.63 -1.06 3.38
CA THR A 220 14.93 0.14 4.17
C THR A 220 16.43 0.18 4.50
N ARG A 221 17.10 1.30 4.24
CA ARG A 221 18.52 1.46 4.57
C ARG A 221 18.72 1.47 6.09
N LYS A 222 19.46 0.49 6.61
CA LYS A 222 19.71 0.32 8.05
C LYS A 222 21.01 1.01 8.51
N GLU A 223 21.97 1.22 7.59
CA GLU A 223 23.31 1.72 7.90
C GLU A 223 23.78 2.83 6.93
N GLY A 224 24.85 3.52 7.29
CA GLY A 224 25.55 4.51 6.48
C GLY A 224 25.21 5.97 6.84
N VAL A 225 26.10 6.90 6.41
CA VAL A 225 26.06 8.34 6.73
C VAL A 225 24.74 8.99 6.29
N PHE A 226 24.16 8.53 5.19
CA PHE A 226 22.91 9.07 4.63
C PHE A 226 21.64 8.39 5.18
N ARG A 227 21.75 7.52 6.22
CA ARG A 227 20.60 6.79 6.79
C ARG A 227 19.44 7.70 7.21
N LYS A 228 19.72 8.87 7.76
CA LYS A 228 18.68 9.79 8.25
C LYS A 228 17.91 10.46 7.11
N VAL A 229 18.58 10.77 6.01
CA VAL A 229 18.02 11.52 4.87
C VAL A 229 17.44 10.58 3.81
N PHE A 230 18.10 9.43 3.57
CA PHE A 230 17.75 8.47 2.52
C PHE A 230 17.35 7.10 3.08
N LYS A 231 16.71 7.06 4.26
CA LYS A 231 16.28 5.83 4.91
C LYS A 231 15.43 4.94 4.00
N ASP A 232 14.62 5.55 3.14
CA ASP A 232 13.67 4.88 2.27
C ASP A 232 14.24 4.51 0.90
N TYR A 233 15.53 4.82 0.67
CA TYR A 233 16.22 4.63 -0.60
C TYR A 233 17.39 3.64 -0.45
N GLY A 234 17.10 2.45 0.07
CA GLY A 234 18.06 1.35 0.06
C GLY A 234 18.41 0.91 -1.35
N PRO A 235 19.51 0.16 -1.54
CA PRO A 235 19.86 -0.38 -2.83
C PRO A 235 18.75 -1.28 -3.35
N VAL A 236 18.37 -1.07 -4.63
CA VAL A 236 17.30 -1.86 -5.26
C VAL A 236 17.86 -3.20 -5.73
N ASP A 237 17.24 -4.29 -5.29
CA ASP A 237 17.50 -5.64 -5.73
C ASP A 237 16.53 -6.00 -6.87
N THR A 238 17.00 -5.82 -8.10
CA THR A 238 16.21 -6.11 -9.30
C THR A 238 16.02 -7.61 -9.58
N SER A 239 16.67 -8.50 -8.82
CA SER A 239 16.42 -9.94 -8.91
C SER A 239 15.07 -10.35 -8.34
N ARG A 240 14.47 -9.49 -7.50
CA ARG A 240 13.20 -9.71 -6.83
C ARG A 240 12.07 -9.01 -7.56
N ASP A 241 10.96 -9.72 -7.71
CA ASP A 241 9.71 -9.16 -8.20
C ASP A 241 8.92 -8.50 -7.05
N ILE A 242 8.01 -7.62 -7.39
CA ILE A 242 7.05 -7.03 -6.45
C ILE A 242 5.79 -7.89 -6.45
N ARG A 243 5.30 -8.26 -5.27
CA ARG A 243 4.11 -9.07 -5.13
C ARG A 243 3.10 -8.42 -4.21
N VAL A 244 1.83 -8.51 -4.59
CA VAL A 244 0.68 -8.12 -3.78
C VAL A 244 -0.35 -9.25 -3.85
N ALA A 245 -0.81 -9.72 -2.70
CA ALA A 245 -1.93 -10.67 -2.67
C ALA A 245 -3.05 -10.15 -1.78
N CYS A 246 -4.27 -10.35 -2.25
CA CYS A 246 -5.50 -10.06 -1.56
C CYS A 246 -6.10 -11.36 -1.04
N GLY A 247 -6.51 -11.36 0.21
CA GLY A 247 -7.24 -12.45 0.83
C GLY A 247 -8.74 -12.39 0.60
N PRO A 248 -9.47 -13.33 1.20
CA PRO A 248 -10.92 -13.35 1.12
C PRO A 248 -11.54 -12.12 1.79
N VAL A 249 -12.75 -11.78 1.38
CA VAL A 249 -13.59 -10.82 2.10
C VAL A 249 -14.13 -11.51 3.35
N ILE A 250 -13.53 -11.23 4.50
CA ILE A 250 -13.94 -11.81 5.79
C ILE A 250 -15.14 -11.01 6.29
N PRO A 251 -16.34 -11.62 6.42
CA PRO A 251 -17.54 -10.92 6.88
C PRO A 251 -17.33 -10.24 8.23
N CYS A 252 -18.09 -9.17 8.50
CA CYS A 252 -18.03 -8.48 9.79
C CYS A 252 -18.37 -9.46 10.94
N ALA A 253 -17.52 -9.49 11.94
CA ALA A 253 -17.62 -10.32 13.13
C ALA A 253 -17.01 -9.59 14.33
N LYS A 254 -16.90 -10.29 15.48
CA LYS A 254 -16.20 -9.75 16.65
C LYS A 254 -14.74 -9.48 16.34
N SER A 255 -14.20 -8.38 16.88
CA SER A 255 -12.84 -7.94 16.58
C SER A 255 -11.77 -9.00 16.85
N LYS A 256 -11.97 -9.88 17.84
CA LYS A 256 -11.06 -10.98 18.11
C LYS A 256 -11.01 -11.97 16.93
N GLU A 257 -12.16 -12.37 16.42
CA GLU A 257 -12.28 -13.31 15.29
C GLU A 257 -11.68 -12.72 14.01
N LEU A 258 -12.02 -11.45 13.72
CA LEU A 258 -11.45 -10.71 12.57
C LEU A 258 -9.93 -10.59 12.66
N HIS A 259 -9.41 -10.29 13.85
CA HIS A 259 -7.99 -10.16 14.12
C HIS A 259 -7.22 -11.47 13.84
N GLU A 260 -7.74 -12.58 14.39
CA GLU A 260 -7.13 -13.90 14.21
C GLU A 260 -7.21 -14.36 12.76
N ALA A 261 -8.39 -14.34 12.15
CA ALA A 261 -8.57 -14.78 10.77
C ALA A 261 -7.69 -13.99 9.76
N ALA A 262 -7.62 -12.67 9.92
CA ALA A 262 -6.79 -11.84 9.06
C ALA A 262 -5.29 -12.12 9.29
N PHE A 263 -4.85 -12.22 10.55
CA PHE A 263 -3.46 -12.54 10.87
C PHE A 263 -3.04 -13.90 10.29
N ASP A 264 -3.84 -14.96 10.50
CA ASP A 264 -3.49 -16.31 10.07
C ASP A 264 -3.40 -16.42 8.56
N TRP A 265 -4.32 -15.77 7.83
CA TRP A 265 -4.23 -15.73 6.38
C TRP A 265 -2.97 -14.97 5.91
N MET A 266 -2.69 -13.79 6.48
CA MET A 266 -1.50 -12.99 6.14
C MET A 266 -0.22 -13.75 6.45
N ALA A 267 -0.13 -14.36 7.62
CA ALA A 267 1.03 -15.14 8.05
C ALA A 267 1.29 -16.31 7.08
N THR A 268 0.28 -17.11 6.79
CA THR A 268 0.38 -18.25 5.87
C THR A 268 0.79 -17.82 4.46
N LYS A 269 0.22 -16.72 3.96
CA LYS A 269 0.58 -16.22 2.63
C LYS A 269 2.02 -15.70 2.58
N LEU A 270 2.47 -14.97 3.61
CA LEU A 270 3.84 -14.47 3.69
C LEU A 270 4.86 -15.62 3.83
N GLU A 271 4.56 -16.64 4.64
CA GLU A 271 5.36 -17.87 4.76
C GLU A 271 5.48 -18.59 3.40
N SER A 272 4.38 -18.67 2.64
CA SER A 272 4.41 -19.28 1.30
C SER A 272 5.30 -18.53 0.30
N TRP A 273 5.59 -17.27 0.55
CA TRP A 273 6.52 -16.45 -0.22
C TRP A 273 7.95 -16.45 0.34
N GLY A 274 8.20 -17.20 1.42
CA GLY A 274 9.49 -17.26 2.10
C GLY A 274 9.85 -15.98 2.85
N LEU A 275 8.85 -15.23 3.34
CA LEU A 275 9.07 -14.10 4.23
C LEU A 275 9.10 -14.58 5.69
N PRO A 276 9.92 -13.92 6.54
CA PRO A 276 9.97 -14.26 7.95
C PRO A 276 8.69 -13.85 8.68
N VAL A 277 8.11 -14.83 9.40
CA VAL A 277 6.89 -14.68 10.21
C VAL A 277 7.16 -15.16 11.63
N GLU A 278 6.72 -14.40 12.63
CA GLU A 278 6.67 -14.77 14.06
C GLU A 278 5.20 -14.85 14.48
N ARG A 279 4.72 -16.08 14.69
CA ARG A 279 3.35 -16.39 15.12
C ARG A 279 3.12 -16.17 16.61
#